data_274244c63087f4b1a73e8cbd4f2afeff
#
_entry.id   274244c63087f4b1a73e8cbd4f2afeff
#
_cell.length_a   1.000
_cell.length_b   1.000
_cell.length_c   1.000
_cell.angle_alpha   90.00
_cell.angle_beta   90.00
_cell.angle_gamma   90.00
#
_symmetry.space_group_name_H-M   'P 1'
#
loop_
_entity.id
_entity.type
_entity.pdbx_description
1 polymer ?
#
loop_
_entity_poly.entity_id
_entity_poly.type
_entity_poly.pdbx_seq_one_letter_code
_entity_poly.pdbx_strand_id
1 'polypeptide(L)'
;MRHVLVIELDTARANDSARAGKLGETIGSILAEQKPEAVYFTEIDGARTGIMIIDVPAASDIPRIAEPWFLAFDAKVGFHPAMVPSDLEAAGSSIAAAVRAYG
;
A
#
# COMPACT_ATOMS: atom_id res chain seq x y z
N MET A 1 -9.39 9.00 3.10
CA MET A 1 -9.49 7.77 3.93
C MET A 1 -8.13 7.10 4.02
N ARG A 2 -7.74 6.69 5.19
CA ARG A 2 -6.47 5.96 5.41
C ARG A 2 -6.50 4.59 4.76
N HIS A 3 -5.41 4.25 4.05
CA HIS A 3 -5.26 2.95 3.40
C HIS A 3 -3.94 2.31 3.79
N VAL A 4 -3.94 0.99 3.85
CA VAL A 4 -2.72 0.19 3.84
C VAL A 4 -2.47 -0.20 2.39
N LEU A 5 -1.34 0.24 1.84
CA LEU A 5 -0.88 -0.20 0.53
C LEU A 5 0.14 -1.30 0.69
N VAL A 6 -0.03 -2.35 -0.07
CA VAL A 6 0.96 -3.43 -0.20
C VAL A 6 1.53 -3.35 -1.61
N ILE A 7 2.82 -3.06 -1.70
CA ILE A 7 3.52 -2.78 -2.96
C ILE A 7 4.55 -3.87 -3.16
N GLU A 8 4.26 -4.83 -4.02
CA GLU A 8 5.18 -5.90 -4.36
C GLU A 8 5.96 -5.52 -5.62
N LEU A 9 7.28 -5.38 -5.51
CA LEU A 9 8.13 -5.07 -6.64
C LEU A 9 8.37 -6.34 -7.46
N ASP A 10 8.35 -6.21 -8.80
CA ASP A 10 8.78 -7.29 -9.67
C ASP A 10 10.26 -7.57 -9.45
N THR A 11 10.61 -8.83 -9.19
CA THR A 11 11.97 -9.21 -8.79
C THR A 11 13.00 -8.86 -9.88
N ALA A 12 12.73 -9.20 -11.12
CA ALA A 12 13.66 -8.91 -12.22
C ALA A 12 13.87 -7.41 -12.41
N ARG A 13 12.77 -6.65 -12.38
CA ARG A 13 12.82 -5.20 -12.56
C ARG A 13 13.56 -4.51 -11.41
N ALA A 14 13.28 -4.91 -10.19
CA ALA A 14 13.95 -4.36 -9.01
C ALA A 14 15.43 -4.74 -8.96
N ASN A 15 15.78 -5.97 -9.38
CA ASN A 15 17.18 -6.39 -9.51
C ASN A 15 17.95 -5.52 -10.51
N ASP A 16 17.35 -5.23 -11.65
CA ASP A 16 17.98 -4.35 -12.66
C ASP A 16 18.23 -2.96 -12.08
N SER A 17 17.25 -2.42 -11.37
CA SER A 17 17.36 -1.12 -10.70
C SER A 17 18.45 -1.12 -9.63
N ALA A 18 18.54 -2.20 -8.84
CA ALA A 18 19.57 -2.36 -7.81
C ALA A 18 20.97 -2.44 -8.45
N ARG A 19 21.15 -3.22 -9.53
CA ARG A 19 22.42 -3.33 -10.24
C ARG A 19 22.86 -2.01 -10.84
N ALA A 20 21.90 -1.18 -11.29
CA ALA A 20 22.19 0.16 -11.80
C ALA A 20 22.45 1.19 -10.68
N GLY A 21 22.34 0.80 -9.41
CA GLY A 21 22.53 1.69 -8.25
C GLY A 21 21.38 2.68 -8.07
N LYS A 22 20.19 2.38 -8.58
CA LYS A 22 19.06 3.32 -8.62
C LYS A 22 17.86 2.89 -7.78
N LEU A 23 17.86 1.70 -7.20
CA LEU A 23 16.71 1.19 -6.47
C LEU A 23 16.29 2.12 -5.33
N GLY A 24 17.22 2.46 -4.43
CA GLY A 24 16.95 3.33 -3.30
C GLY A 24 16.60 4.76 -3.71
N GLU A 25 17.28 5.28 -4.72
CA GLU A 25 17.02 6.62 -5.27
C GLU A 25 15.59 6.74 -5.80
N THR A 26 15.17 5.76 -6.59
CA THR A 26 13.82 5.76 -7.19
C THR A 26 12.74 5.62 -6.13
N ILE A 27 12.90 4.69 -5.19
CA ILE A 27 11.98 4.52 -4.06
C ILE A 27 11.91 5.82 -3.25
N GLY A 28 13.06 6.41 -2.91
CA GLY A 28 13.12 7.65 -2.15
C GLY A 28 12.41 8.81 -2.85
N SER A 29 12.55 8.91 -4.17
CA SER A 29 11.87 9.92 -4.98
C SER A 29 10.34 9.79 -4.92
N ILE A 30 9.83 8.55 -5.06
CA ILE A 30 8.39 8.30 -4.98
C ILE A 30 7.87 8.64 -3.57
N LEU A 31 8.56 8.20 -2.54
CA LEU A 31 8.15 8.47 -1.15
C LEU A 31 8.17 9.95 -0.80
N ALA A 32 9.17 10.70 -1.31
CA ALA A 32 9.25 12.15 -1.11
C ALA A 32 8.05 12.88 -1.72
N GLU A 33 7.54 12.38 -2.83
CA GLU A 33 6.37 12.94 -3.51
C GLU A 33 5.06 12.55 -2.81
N GLN A 34 4.94 11.28 -2.40
CA GLN A 34 3.70 10.74 -1.83
C GLN A 34 3.52 11.03 -0.35
N LYS A 35 4.60 11.21 0.39
CA LYS A 35 4.61 11.55 1.83
C LYS A 35 3.67 10.66 2.66
N PRO A 36 3.89 9.35 2.70
CA PRO A 36 3.06 8.47 3.50
C PRO A 36 3.19 8.75 4.99
N GLU A 37 2.16 8.42 5.77
CA GLU A 37 2.17 8.50 7.22
C GLU A 37 3.25 7.58 7.82
N ALA A 38 3.38 6.38 7.23
CA ALA A 38 4.39 5.40 7.62
C ALA A 38 4.72 4.52 6.41
N VAL A 39 5.94 4.01 6.35
CA VAL A 39 6.37 3.04 5.34
C VAL A 39 7.34 2.04 5.96
N TYR A 40 7.17 0.78 5.60
CA TYR A 40 8.03 -0.32 6.01
C TYR A 40 8.36 -1.16 4.80
N PHE A 41 9.58 -1.71 4.78
CA PHE A 41 10.01 -2.62 3.73
C PHE A 41 10.30 -3.98 4.33
N THR A 42 9.84 -5.01 3.63
CA THR A 42 10.01 -6.40 4.04
C THR A 42 10.05 -7.28 2.80
N GLU A 43 10.08 -8.57 2.98
CA GLU A 43 9.79 -9.53 1.93
C GLU A 43 8.46 -10.23 2.27
N ILE A 44 7.69 -10.55 1.25
CA ILE A 44 6.52 -11.42 1.36
C ILE A 44 6.66 -12.45 0.24
N ASP A 45 6.67 -13.72 0.62
CA ASP A 45 6.88 -14.83 -0.31
C ASP A 45 8.16 -14.68 -1.15
N GLY A 46 9.20 -14.08 -0.55
CA GLY A 46 10.49 -13.89 -1.19
C GLY A 46 10.58 -12.70 -2.14
N ALA A 47 9.53 -11.89 -2.27
CA ALA A 47 9.53 -10.69 -3.09
C ALA A 47 9.72 -9.43 -2.25
N ARG A 48 10.49 -8.46 -2.75
CA ARG A 48 10.62 -7.15 -2.11
C ARG A 48 9.25 -6.50 -2.00
N THR A 49 8.84 -6.12 -0.80
CA THR A 49 7.51 -5.58 -0.55
C THR A 49 7.60 -4.34 0.33
N GLY A 50 6.92 -3.28 -0.08
CA GLY A 50 6.67 -2.11 0.75
C GLY A 50 5.28 -2.17 1.34
N ILE A 51 5.16 -1.82 2.62
CA ILE A 51 3.87 -1.64 3.29
C ILE A 51 3.79 -0.17 3.69
N MET A 52 2.79 0.53 3.18
CA MET A 52 2.69 1.98 3.30
C MET A 52 1.32 2.35 3.86
N ILE A 53 1.32 3.25 4.82
CA ILE A 53 0.09 3.86 5.34
C ILE A 53 -0.04 5.24 4.72
N ILE A 54 -1.10 5.47 3.96
CA ILE A 54 -1.29 6.72 3.23
C ILE A 54 -2.76 7.12 3.20
N ASP A 55 -3.01 8.42 3.18
CA ASP A 55 -4.34 8.93 2.94
C ASP A 55 -4.68 8.92 1.45
N VAL A 56 -5.85 8.40 1.11
CA VAL A 56 -6.40 8.43 -0.24
C VAL A 56 -7.69 9.25 -0.18
N PRO A 57 -7.62 10.57 -0.49
CA PRO A 57 -8.77 11.45 -0.34
C PRO A 57 -9.94 11.10 -1.25
N ALA A 58 -9.66 10.68 -2.48
CA ALA A 58 -10.68 10.32 -3.47
C ALA A 58 -10.22 9.14 -4.30
N ALA A 59 -11.16 8.40 -4.88
CA ALA A 59 -10.84 7.27 -5.76
C ALA A 59 -9.96 7.70 -6.95
N SER A 60 -10.11 8.91 -7.43
CA SER A 60 -9.29 9.47 -8.51
C SER A 60 -7.82 9.66 -8.12
N ASP A 61 -7.47 9.59 -6.84
CA ASP A 61 -6.07 9.63 -6.38
C ASP A 61 -5.36 8.28 -6.50
N ILE A 62 -6.10 7.20 -6.76
CA ILE A 62 -5.50 5.86 -6.89
C ILE A 62 -4.41 5.84 -7.97
N PRO A 63 -4.64 6.31 -9.21
CA PRO A 63 -3.57 6.33 -10.21
C PRO A 63 -2.37 7.19 -9.82
N ARG A 64 -2.61 8.33 -9.20
CA ARG A 64 -1.53 9.21 -8.74
C ARG A 64 -0.57 8.47 -7.79
N ILE A 65 -1.12 7.62 -6.95
CA ILE A 65 -0.35 6.86 -5.96
C ILE A 65 0.24 5.59 -6.58
N ALA A 66 -0.52 4.86 -7.38
CA ALA A 66 -0.12 3.55 -7.89
C ALA A 66 0.81 3.62 -9.10
N GLU A 67 0.58 4.55 -10.04
CA GLU A 67 1.32 4.60 -11.31
C GLU A 67 2.83 4.73 -11.16
N PRO A 68 3.39 5.54 -10.25
CA PRO A 68 4.84 5.57 -10.08
C PRO A 68 5.44 4.19 -9.76
N TRP A 69 4.75 3.38 -8.98
CA TRP A 69 5.19 2.03 -8.65
C TRP A 69 5.03 1.06 -9.82
N PHE A 70 3.91 1.16 -10.55
CA PHE A 70 3.70 0.37 -11.77
C PHE A 70 4.79 0.63 -12.79
N LEU A 71 5.06 1.88 -13.08
CA LEU A 71 5.98 2.26 -14.15
C LEU A 71 7.44 2.03 -13.76
N ALA A 72 7.83 2.33 -12.53
CA ALA A 72 9.20 2.18 -12.09
C ALA A 72 9.61 0.72 -11.90
N PHE A 73 8.70 -0.13 -11.39
CA PHE A 73 9.07 -1.46 -10.91
C PHE A 73 8.16 -2.60 -11.38
N ASP A 74 7.26 -2.36 -12.32
CA ASP A 74 6.24 -3.35 -12.70
C ASP A 74 5.54 -3.95 -11.46
N ALA A 75 5.30 -3.10 -10.46
CA ALA A 75 4.82 -3.53 -9.17
C ALA A 75 3.36 -3.96 -9.19
N LYS A 76 3.00 -4.81 -8.25
CA LYS A 76 1.61 -5.06 -7.87
C LYS A 76 1.29 -4.17 -6.69
N VAL A 77 0.21 -3.40 -6.77
CA VAL A 77 -0.19 -2.47 -5.72
C VAL A 77 -1.60 -2.80 -5.25
N GLY A 78 -1.71 -3.22 -3.99
CA GLY A 78 -2.99 -3.48 -3.35
C GLY A 78 -3.39 -2.31 -2.45
N PHE A 79 -4.62 -1.83 -2.61
CA PHE A 79 -5.18 -0.77 -1.77
C PHE A 79 -6.17 -1.37 -0.79
N HIS A 80 -5.90 -1.25 0.49
CA HIS A 80 -6.73 -1.81 1.56
C HIS A 80 -7.20 -0.67 2.48
N PRO A 81 -8.50 -0.34 2.48
CA PRO A 81 -9.03 0.63 3.45
C PRO A 81 -8.70 0.17 4.88
N ALA A 82 -8.18 1.08 5.69
CA ALA A 82 -7.75 0.77 7.04
C ALA A 82 -8.72 1.34 8.07
N MET A 83 -9.11 0.50 9.02
CA MET A 83 -9.87 0.93 10.20
C MET A 83 -8.90 1.15 11.36
N VAL A 84 -9.16 2.20 12.14
CA VAL A 84 -8.58 2.34 13.49
C VAL A 84 -9.54 1.71 14.50
N PRO A 85 -9.11 1.45 15.76
CA PRO A 85 -9.99 0.80 16.74
C PRO A 85 -11.37 1.44 16.92
N SER A 86 -11.46 2.76 16.84
CA SER A 86 -12.73 3.47 16.95
C SER A 86 -13.68 3.20 15.79
N ASP A 87 -13.16 2.93 14.59
CA ASP A 87 -13.98 2.54 13.43
C ASP A 87 -14.61 1.17 13.66
N LEU A 88 -13.81 0.23 14.18
CA LEU A 88 -14.30 -1.11 14.49
C LEU A 88 -15.37 -1.06 15.60
N GLU A 89 -15.17 -0.25 16.62
CA GLU A 89 -16.15 -0.04 17.67
C GLU A 89 -17.47 0.51 17.10
N ALA A 90 -17.39 1.52 16.21
CA ALA A 90 -18.55 2.09 15.56
C ALA A 90 -19.31 1.07 14.69
N ALA A 91 -18.62 0.04 14.19
CA ALA A 91 -19.22 -1.03 13.41
C ALA A 91 -19.92 -2.12 14.24
N GLY A 92 -19.85 -2.04 15.57
CA GLY A 92 -20.36 -3.08 16.47
C GLY A 92 -21.82 -3.42 16.25
N SER A 93 -22.67 -2.43 16.00
CA SER A 93 -24.10 -2.64 15.73
C SER A 93 -24.33 -3.43 14.43
N SER A 94 -23.53 -3.18 13.40
CA SER A 94 -23.61 -3.92 12.14
C SER A 94 -23.16 -5.37 12.33
N ILE A 95 -22.14 -5.60 13.13
CA ILE A 95 -21.68 -6.96 13.46
C ILE A 95 -22.76 -7.71 14.22
N ALA A 96 -23.37 -7.07 15.22
CA ALA A 96 -24.46 -7.66 15.99
C ALA A 96 -25.67 -7.99 15.10
N ALA A 97 -26.01 -7.14 14.15
CA ALA A 97 -27.07 -7.40 13.19
C ALA A 97 -26.76 -8.61 12.29
N ALA A 98 -25.52 -8.76 11.86
CA ALA A 98 -25.08 -9.92 11.10
C ALA A 98 -25.18 -11.23 11.90
N VAL A 99 -24.82 -11.20 13.17
CA VAL A 99 -24.97 -12.35 14.08
C VAL A 99 -26.43 -12.74 14.22
N ARG A 100 -27.35 -11.80 14.37
CA ARG A 100 -28.79 -12.09 14.45
C ARG A 100 -29.34 -12.71 13.18
N ALA A 101 -28.82 -12.32 12.01
CA ALA A 101 -29.30 -12.81 10.72
C ALA A 101 -28.66 -14.13 10.28
N TYR A 102 -27.39 -14.35 10.60
CA TYR A 102 -26.57 -15.43 10.02
C TYR A 102 -25.82 -16.28 11.06
N GLY A 103 -25.74 -15.84 12.25
CA GLY A 103 -25.03 -16.55 13.32
C GLY A 103 -25.95 -17.44 14.13
#